data_ee61c1542ba7612ad84ed639e46192c1
#
_entry.id   ee61c1542ba7612ad84ed639e46192c1
#
_cell.length_a   1.000
_cell.length_b   1.000
_cell.length_c   1.000
_cell.angle_alpha   90.00
_cell.angle_beta   90.00
_cell.angle_gamma   90.00
#
_symmetry.space_group_name_H-M   'P 1'
#
loop_
_entity.id
_entity.type
_entity.pdbx_description
1 polymer ?
#
loop_
_entity_poly.entity_id
_entity_poly.type
_entity_poly.pdbx_seq_one_letter_code
_entity_poly.pdbx_strand_id
1 'polypeptide(L)'
;MVMRNFSFSAAILLLFSLIWGGCSRQAEYQVSEGGVWNTTFRIVYRCNRPLGDSIRAVMKQVEMSLSPFNDSSTISRINRGETAMTDSLVRRVFIMSQKINAASDGMFDPTVSPLVDLWGFGWKNTGR
;
A
#
# COMPACT_ATOMS: atom_id res chain seq x y z
N MET A 1 53.06 -25.11 -40.85
CA MET A 1 53.02 -24.67 -39.44
C MET A 1 52.10 -23.44 -39.23
N VAL A 2 50.98 -23.35 -39.97
CA VAL A 2 50.06 -22.17 -39.93
C VAL A 2 48.64 -22.50 -39.43
N MET A 3 48.27 -23.78 -39.35
CA MET A 3 46.88 -24.20 -38.99
C MET A 3 46.55 -24.24 -37.48
N ARG A 4 47.55 -24.14 -36.59
CA ARG A 4 47.34 -24.27 -35.14
C ARG A 4 46.92 -22.95 -34.46
N ASN A 5 47.19 -21.82 -35.06
CA ASN A 5 46.87 -20.49 -34.50
C ASN A 5 45.44 -20.03 -34.85
N PHE A 6 44.86 -20.59 -35.93
CA PHE A 6 43.51 -20.24 -36.33
C PHE A 6 42.43 -20.77 -35.35
N SER A 7 42.67 -21.97 -34.78
CA SER A 7 41.78 -22.59 -33.82
C SER A 7 41.75 -21.85 -32.46
N PHE A 8 42.87 -21.29 -32.05
CA PHE A 8 42.99 -20.55 -30.78
C PHE A 8 42.29 -19.18 -30.86
N SER A 9 42.40 -18.48 -31.98
CA SER A 9 41.72 -17.20 -32.20
C SER A 9 40.21 -17.34 -32.31
N ALA A 10 39.73 -18.43 -32.92
CA ALA A 10 38.29 -18.71 -32.97
C ALA A 10 37.71 -19.03 -31.60
N ALA A 11 38.41 -19.75 -30.74
CA ALA A 11 37.99 -20.05 -29.37
C ALA A 11 37.93 -18.79 -28.49
N ILE A 12 38.87 -17.86 -28.65
CA ILE A 12 38.90 -16.58 -27.91
C ILE A 12 37.72 -15.68 -28.34
N LEU A 13 37.39 -15.63 -29.63
CA LEU A 13 36.26 -14.88 -30.15
C LEU A 13 34.92 -15.45 -29.66
N LEU A 14 34.78 -16.76 -29.54
CA LEU A 14 33.61 -17.43 -28.99
C LEU A 14 33.44 -17.17 -27.49
N LEU A 15 34.53 -17.18 -26.73
CA LEU A 15 34.50 -16.82 -25.30
C LEU A 15 34.16 -15.34 -25.07
N PHE A 16 34.60 -14.43 -25.95
CA PHE A 16 34.29 -13.02 -25.85
C PHE A 16 32.83 -12.71 -26.18
N SER A 17 32.17 -13.48 -27.05
CA SER A 17 30.75 -13.34 -27.38
C SER A 17 29.85 -13.77 -26.22
N LEU A 18 30.27 -14.68 -25.34
CA LEU A 18 29.50 -15.14 -24.18
C LEU A 18 29.48 -14.11 -23.04
N ILE A 19 30.45 -13.21 -22.97
CA ILE A 19 30.54 -12.19 -21.90
C ILE A 19 29.61 -11.01 -22.15
N TRP A 20 29.20 -10.76 -23.40
CA TRP A 20 28.33 -9.62 -23.76
C TRP A 20 26.82 -9.96 -23.71
N GLY A 21 26.44 -11.20 -23.40
CA GLY A 21 25.06 -11.67 -23.28
C GLY A 21 24.36 -11.35 -21.97
N GLY A 22 25.01 -10.65 -21.06
CA GLY A 22 24.43 -10.22 -19.79
C GLY A 22 23.47 -9.04 -19.96
N CYS A 23 22.33 -9.22 -20.64
CA CYS A 23 21.20 -8.31 -20.54
C CYS A 23 20.71 -8.31 -19.08
N SER A 24 21.15 -7.36 -18.28
CA SER A 24 20.48 -7.05 -17.03
C SER A 24 19.07 -6.60 -17.37
N ARG A 25 18.07 -7.45 -17.08
CA ARG A 25 16.66 -7.07 -17.17
C ARG A 25 16.45 -5.88 -16.25
N GLN A 26 16.44 -4.69 -16.82
CA GLN A 26 16.12 -3.48 -16.10
C GLN A 26 14.66 -3.62 -15.64
N ALA A 27 14.42 -3.50 -14.34
CA ALA A 27 13.09 -3.62 -13.81
C ALA A 27 12.18 -2.59 -14.48
N GLU A 28 11.13 -3.09 -15.12
CA GLU A 28 10.15 -2.28 -15.84
C GLU A 28 9.20 -1.62 -14.85
N TYR A 29 8.78 -0.38 -15.16
CA TYR A 29 7.72 0.29 -14.41
C TYR A 29 6.40 -0.42 -14.66
N GLN A 30 5.70 -0.73 -13.58
CA GLN A 30 4.37 -1.32 -13.58
C GLN A 30 3.36 -0.36 -12.99
N VAL A 31 2.11 -0.49 -13.40
CA VAL A 31 1.00 0.33 -12.91
C VAL A 31 -0.05 -0.60 -12.30
N SER A 32 -0.48 -0.28 -11.09
CA SER A 32 -1.66 -0.88 -10.47
C SER A 32 -2.67 0.22 -10.21
N GLU A 33 -3.89 0.02 -10.70
CA GLU A 33 -4.98 0.98 -10.53
C GLU A 33 -6.29 0.26 -10.23
N GLY A 34 -7.24 0.99 -9.63
CA GLY A 34 -8.54 0.45 -9.28
C GLY A 34 -9.34 1.37 -8.38
N GLY A 35 -10.52 0.89 -7.97
CA GLY A 35 -11.36 1.56 -6.98
C GLY A 35 -11.04 1.12 -5.56
N VAL A 36 -11.07 2.06 -4.60
CA VAL A 36 -10.92 1.81 -3.17
C VAL A 36 -11.61 2.93 -2.37
N TRP A 37 -12.32 2.59 -1.32
CA TRP A 37 -12.97 3.57 -0.40
C TRP A 37 -13.78 4.67 -1.10
N ASN A 38 -14.60 4.32 -2.06
CA ASN A 38 -15.36 5.23 -2.93
C ASN A 38 -14.51 6.22 -3.75
N THR A 39 -13.24 5.95 -3.94
CA THR A 39 -12.31 6.71 -4.78
C THR A 39 -11.49 5.78 -5.66
N THR A 40 -10.59 6.33 -6.44
CA THR A 40 -9.68 5.56 -7.29
C THR A 40 -8.24 5.74 -6.84
N PHE A 41 -7.42 4.73 -7.09
CA PHE A 41 -5.99 4.79 -6.89
C PHE A 41 -5.24 4.45 -8.16
N ARG A 42 -4.06 5.02 -8.31
CA ARG A 42 -3.07 4.66 -9.33
C ARG A 42 -1.68 4.67 -8.70
N ILE A 43 -1.04 3.50 -8.68
CA ILE A 43 0.29 3.31 -8.09
C ILE A 43 1.23 2.87 -9.21
N VAL A 44 2.30 3.65 -9.42
CA VAL A 44 3.38 3.32 -10.34
C VAL A 44 4.56 2.83 -9.51
N TYR A 45 5.07 1.66 -9.83
CA TYR A 45 6.17 1.06 -9.08
C TYR A 45 7.14 0.33 -10.02
N ARG A 46 8.38 0.20 -9.58
CA ARG A 46 9.42 -0.51 -10.31
C ARG A 46 9.71 -1.84 -9.63
N CYS A 47 9.31 -2.93 -10.26
CA CYS A 47 9.51 -4.27 -9.72
C CYS A 47 9.56 -5.29 -10.86
N ASN A 48 10.32 -6.37 -10.66
CA ASN A 48 10.44 -7.47 -11.63
C ASN A 48 9.22 -8.41 -11.64
N ARG A 49 8.25 -8.18 -10.74
CA ARG A 49 7.02 -8.97 -10.62
C ARG A 49 5.81 -8.05 -10.41
N PRO A 50 4.61 -8.44 -10.85
CA PRO A 50 3.40 -7.68 -10.57
C PRO A 50 3.09 -7.73 -9.05
N LEU A 51 2.77 -6.56 -8.47
CA LEU A 51 2.40 -6.39 -7.07
C LEU A 51 0.91 -6.03 -6.89
N GLY A 52 0.13 -5.98 -7.97
CA GLY A 52 -1.26 -5.53 -7.95
C GLY A 52 -2.12 -6.25 -6.91
N ASP A 53 -2.00 -7.59 -6.81
CA ASP A 53 -2.75 -8.36 -5.82
C ASP A 53 -2.30 -8.08 -4.39
N SER A 54 -1.00 -7.93 -4.16
CA SER A 54 -0.46 -7.56 -2.85
C SER A 54 -0.91 -6.17 -2.42
N ILE A 55 -0.94 -5.22 -3.35
CA ILE A 55 -1.44 -3.86 -3.10
C ILE A 55 -2.91 -3.90 -2.70
N ARG A 56 -3.75 -4.61 -3.47
CA ARG A 56 -5.18 -4.76 -3.16
C ARG A 56 -5.42 -5.47 -1.83
N ALA A 57 -4.63 -6.49 -1.51
CA ALA A 57 -4.73 -7.18 -0.23
C ALA A 57 -4.44 -6.26 0.96
N VAL A 58 -3.40 -5.42 0.87
CA VAL A 58 -3.08 -4.43 1.91
C VAL A 58 -4.19 -3.39 2.04
N MET A 59 -4.70 -2.86 0.92
CA MET A 59 -5.83 -1.92 0.92
C MET A 59 -7.08 -2.52 1.56
N LYS A 60 -7.39 -3.79 1.26
CA LYS A 60 -8.51 -4.50 1.89
C LYS A 60 -8.30 -4.68 3.39
N GLN A 61 -7.11 -4.99 3.83
CA GLN A 61 -6.78 -5.10 5.25
C GLN A 61 -7.00 -3.76 5.97
N VAL A 62 -6.55 -2.65 5.38
CA VAL A 62 -6.77 -1.30 5.92
C VAL A 62 -8.26 -0.96 5.97
N GLU A 63 -9.03 -1.29 4.93
CA GLU A 63 -10.48 -1.11 4.87
C GLU A 63 -11.19 -1.84 6.01
N MET A 64 -10.86 -3.12 6.21
CA MET A 64 -11.48 -3.95 7.26
C MET A 64 -11.12 -3.50 8.67
N SER A 65 -10.03 -2.79 8.83
CA SER A 65 -9.59 -2.26 10.12
C SER A 65 -10.11 -0.85 10.40
N LEU A 66 -9.93 0.07 9.47
CA LEU A 66 -9.98 1.51 9.71
C LEU A 66 -11.09 2.26 8.95
N SER A 67 -11.82 1.61 8.04
CA SER A 67 -12.84 2.32 7.26
C SER A 67 -14.12 2.55 8.06
N PRO A 68 -14.52 3.81 8.31
CA PRO A 68 -15.82 4.10 8.95
C PRO A 68 -17.00 3.84 7.99
N PHE A 69 -16.73 3.70 6.68
CA PHE A 69 -17.73 3.42 5.64
C PHE A 69 -18.07 1.93 5.51
N ASN A 70 -17.28 1.06 6.13
CA ASN A 70 -17.50 -0.37 6.18
C ASN A 70 -18.03 -0.76 7.56
N ASP A 71 -19.30 -1.12 7.64
CA ASP A 71 -19.93 -1.48 8.91
C ASP A 71 -19.30 -2.68 9.62
N SER A 72 -18.63 -3.56 8.86
CA SER A 72 -17.90 -4.72 9.41
C SER A 72 -16.50 -4.41 9.88
N SER A 73 -16.00 -3.19 9.65
CA SER A 73 -14.63 -2.81 10.06
C SER A 73 -14.49 -2.76 11.58
N THR A 74 -13.23 -2.96 12.04
CA THR A 74 -12.93 -2.90 13.47
C THR A 74 -13.30 -1.53 14.06
N ILE A 75 -12.98 -0.43 13.39
CA ILE A 75 -13.29 0.92 13.88
C ILE A 75 -14.79 1.19 13.93
N SER A 76 -15.57 0.72 12.94
CA SER A 76 -17.02 0.89 12.95
C SER A 76 -17.67 0.12 14.08
N ARG A 77 -17.22 -1.08 14.38
CA ARG A 77 -17.70 -1.89 15.51
C ARG A 77 -17.36 -1.26 16.86
N ILE A 78 -16.16 -0.67 16.99
CA ILE A 78 -15.77 0.09 18.19
C ILE A 78 -16.67 1.31 18.35
N ASN A 79 -16.89 2.08 17.30
CA ASN A 79 -17.73 3.29 17.34
C ASN A 79 -19.19 2.99 17.69
N ARG A 80 -19.69 1.78 17.40
CA ARG A 80 -21.03 1.33 17.81
C ARG A 80 -21.06 0.68 19.20
N GLY A 81 -19.93 0.57 19.87
CA GLY A 81 -19.84 -0.09 21.19
C GLY A 81 -19.96 -1.61 21.16
N GLU A 82 -19.87 -2.24 19.99
CA GLU A 82 -20.01 -3.69 19.83
C GLU A 82 -18.75 -4.46 20.31
N THR A 83 -17.63 -3.80 20.34
CA THR A 83 -16.37 -4.40 20.78
C THR A 83 -15.41 -3.34 21.32
N ALA A 84 -14.60 -3.71 22.29
CA ALA A 84 -13.45 -2.94 22.75
C ALA A 84 -12.12 -3.54 22.22
N MET A 85 -12.17 -4.63 21.46
CA MET A 85 -10.98 -5.27 20.91
C MET A 85 -10.47 -4.50 19.69
N THR A 86 -9.24 -4.04 19.77
CA THR A 86 -8.56 -3.34 18.70
C THR A 86 -7.60 -4.28 17.98
N ASP A 87 -7.50 -4.13 16.66
CA ASP A 87 -6.42 -4.75 15.89
C ASP A 87 -5.17 -3.86 15.87
N SER A 88 -4.10 -4.37 15.27
CA SER A 88 -2.80 -3.69 15.24
C SER A 88 -2.82 -2.36 14.49
N LEU A 89 -3.66 -2.22 13.46
CA LEU A 89 -3.77 -0.99 12.66
C LEU A 89 -4.53 0.09 13.44
N VAL A 90 -5.69 -0.24 14.00
CA VAL A 90 -6.45 0.67 14.87
C VAL A 90 -5.58 1.16 16.03
N ARG A 91 -4.89 0.23 16.70
CA ARG A 91 -4.00 0.56 17.80
C ARG A 91 -2.88 1.52 17.40
N ARG A 92 -2.23 1.27 16.25
CA ARG A 92 -1.16 2.13 15.72
C ARG A 92 -1.66 3.53 15.42
N VAL A 93 -2.80 3.64 14.73
CA VAL A 93 -3.41 4.93 14.40
C VAL A 93 -3.81 5.68 15.66
N PHE A 94 -4.42 5.00 16.63
CA PHE A 94 -4.82 5.62 17.88
C PHE A 94 -3.62 6.18 18.66
N ILE A 95 -2.54 5.43 18.82
CA ILE A 95 -1.32 5.90 19.48
C ILE A 95 -0.72 7.12 18.76
N MET A 96 -0.72 7.11 17.42
CA MET A 96 -0.24 8.24 16.63
C MET A 96 -1.14 9.46 16.84
N SER A 97 -2.45 9.27 16.81
CA SER A 97 -3.45 10.32 17.04
C SER A 97 -3.30 10.98 18.41
N GLN A 98 -3.06 10.20 19.47
CA GLN A 98 -2.78 10.74 20.80
C GLN A 98 -1.52 11.61 20.83
N LYS A 99 -0.46 11.19 20.14
CA LYS A 99 0.77 12.00 20.04
C LYS A 99 0.52 13.33 19.32
N ILE A 100 -0.26 13.31 18.24
CA ILE A 100 -0.61 14.53 17.50
C ILE A 100 -1.52 15.43 18.34
N ASN A 101 -2.50 14.87 19.04
CA ASN A 101 -3.35 15.60 19.97
C ASN A 101 -2.51 16.36 21.01
N ALA A 102 -1.59 15.67 21.68
CA ALA A 102 -0.69 16.28 22.65
C ALA A 102 0.24 17.33 22.04
N ALA A 103 0.78 17.08 20.84
CA ALA A 103 1.69 18.02 20.16
C ALA A 103 0.97 19.25 19.61
N SER A 104 -0.33 19.17 19.34
CA SER A 104 -1.18 20.26 18.83
C SER A 104 -1.93 21.01 19.96
N ASP A 105 -1.63 20.72 21.22
CA ASP A 105 -2.33 21.28 22.37
C ASP A 105 -3.87 21.09 22.29
N GLY A 106 -4.28 19.89 21.84
CA GLY A 106 -5.69 19.50 21.71
C GLY A 106 -6.39 19.99 20.44
N MET A 107 -5.70 20.73 19.55
CA MET A 107 -6.33 21.20 18.30
C MET A 107 -6.71 20.05 17.34
N PHE A 108 -5.97 18.94 17.40
CA PHE A 108 -6.34 17.72 16.73
C PHE A 108 -6.97 16.74 17.72
N ASP A 109 -8.27 16.51 17.61
CA ASP A 109 -8.98 15.54 18.43
C ASP A 109 -9.54 14.41 17.57
N PRO A 110 -9.04 13.17 17.73
CA PRO A 110 -9.52 12.02 16.96
C PRO A 110 -10.91 11.54 17.38
N THR A 111 -11.51 12.10 18.46
CA THR A 111 -12.79 11.66 19.02
C THR A 111 -13.97 12.53 18.60
N VAL A 112 -13.77 13.48 17.69
CA VAL A 112 -14.81 14.44 17.25
C VAL A 112 -15.95 13.82 16.41
N SER A 113 -15.85 12.55 15.98
CA SER A 113 -16.84 11.92 15.10
C SER A 113 -18.29 12.10 15.59
N PRO A 114 -18.63 11.91 16.87
CA PRO A 114 -20.01 12.13 17.35
C PRO A 114 -20.49 13.58 17.16
N LEU A 115 -19.61 14.56 17.30
CA LEU A 115 -19.94 15.96 17.04
C LEU A 115 -20.17 16.23 15.56
N VAL A 116 -19.31 15.67 14.70
CA VAL A 116 -19.44 15.77 13.23
C VAL A 116 -20.78 15.18 12.77
N ASP A 117 -21.17 14.04 13.33
CA ASP A 117 -22.46 13.39 13.04
C ASP A 117 -23.65 14.24 13.55
N LEU A 118 -23.53 14.81 14.75
CA LEU A 118 -24.56 15.68 15.35
C LEU A 118 -24.81 16.94 14.51
N TRP A 119 -23.76 17.53 13.95
CA TRP A 119 -23.84 18.70 13.09
C TRP A 119 -24.25 18.38 11.64
N GLY A 120 -24.49 17.10 11.31
CA GLY A 120 -24.94 16.66 10.00
C GLY A 120 -23.83 16.59 8.93
N PHE A 121 -22.58 16.72 9.32
CA PHE A 121 -21.43 16.57 8.43
C PHE A 121 -20.93 15.13 8.33
N GLY A 122 -21.49 14.23 9.14
CA GLY A 122 -21.18 12.80 9.06
C GLY A 122 -21.74 12.17 7.78
N TRP A 123 -21.08 11.13 7.29
CA TRP A 123 -21.50 10.42 6.09
C TRP A 123 -22.84 9.64 6.28
N LYS A 124 -23.17 9.27 7.49
CA LYS A 124 -24.49 8.76 7.86
C LYS A 124 -25.44 9.96 8.03
N ASN A 125 -25.91 10.48 6.91
CA ASN A 125 -26.92 11.52 6.91
C ASN A 125 -28.21 10.95 7.50
N THR A 126 -28.30 10.95 8.83
CA THR A 126 -29.59 10.72 9.52
C THR A 126 -30.38 12.00 9.28
N GLY A 127 -31.13 12.01 8.15
CA GLY A 127 -31.96 13.14 7.79
C GLY A 127 -32.79 13.63 8.99
N ARG A 128 -32.49 14.81 9.44
CA ARG A 128 -33.37 15.70 10.19
C ARG A 128 -33.90 16.79 9.30
#